data_5fcfdeb10ab27f81d8e60191a4427ae6
#
_entry.id   5fcfdeb10ab27f81d8e60191a4427ae6
#
_cell.length_a   1.000
_cell.length_b   1.000
_cell.length_c   1.000
_cell.angle_alpha   90.00
_cell.angle_beta   90.00
_cell.angle_gamma   90.00
#
_symmetry.space_group_name_H-M   'P 1'
#
loop_
_entity.id
_entity.type
_entity.pdbx_description
1 polymer ?
#
loop_
_entity_poly.entity_id
_entity_poly.type
_entity_poly.pdbx_seq_one_letter_code
_entity_poly.pdbx_strand_id
1 'polypeptide(L)'
;MERAIGVFDSGVGGLTVLNSIRTLLPNENIIYIGDNYHCPYGEKTREQLFSYASEIVEYFIKENVKLIVLACNTTSATVLNELQAVYKEVLIIGVIDATAVSYTHLT
;
A
#
# COMPACT_ATOMS: atom_id res chain seq x y z
N MET A 1 2.65 -13.09 -18.63
CA MET A 1 2.75 -11.67 -18.32
C MET A 1 2.92 -11.47 -16.84
N GLU A 2 3.89 -10.67 -16.46
CA GLU A 2 4.16 -10.46 -15.03
C GLU A 2 3.18 -9.49 -14.43
N ARG A 3 2.72 -9.85 -13.25
CA ARG A 3 1.82 -8.99 -12.50
C ARG A 3 2.64 -7.97 -11.71
N ALA A 4 2.11 -6.77 -11.58
CA ALA A 4 2.81 -5.68 -10.91
C ALA A 4 2.59 -5.70 -9.40
N ILE A 5 3.41 -4.92 -8.69
CA ILE A 5 3.22 -4.60 -7.29
C ILE A 5 2.60 -3.21 -7.26
N GLY A 6 1.48 -3.07 -6.55
CA GLY A 6 0.87 -1.76 -6.36
C GLY A 6 1.42 -1.11 -5.10
N VAL A 7 1.83 0.14 -5.20
CA VAL A 7 2.34 0.91 -4.06
C VAL A 7 1.50 2.16 -3.90
N PHE A 8 0.93 2.33 -2.72
CA PHE A 8 0.05 3.46 -2.41
C PHE A 8 0.59 4.24 -1.24
N ASP A 9 0.61 5.57 -1.35
CA ASP A 9 0.85 6.43 -0.21
C ASP A 9 -0.06 7.66 -0.24
N SER A 10 0.01 8.46 0.81
CA SER A 10 -0.81 9.66 0.94
C SER A 10 -0.19 10.88 0.25
N GLY A 11 0.87 10.66 -0.52
CA GLY A 11 1.56 11.75 -1.21
C GLY A 11 2.73 12.34 -0.45
N VAL A 12 3.01 11.82 0.75
CA VAL A 12 4.10 12.31 1.58
C VAL A 12 4.95 11.12 2.05
N GLY A 13 6.22 11.13 1.69
CA GLY A 13 7.17 10.15 2.18
C GLY A 13 7.17 8.81 1.48
N GLY A 14 6.23 8.56 0.58
CA GLY A 14 6.12 7.27 -0.09
C GLY A 14 7.24 6.99 -1.08
N LEU A 15 7.92 8.03 -1.56
CA LEU A 15 9.00 7.83 -2.52
C LEU A 15 10.18 7.06 -1.92
N THR A 16 10.41 7.21 -0.62
CA THR A 16 11.46 6.45 0.05
C THR A 16 11.16 4.96 0.01
N VAL A 17 9.89 4.61 0.29
CA VAL A 17 9.47 3.21 0.24
C VAL A 17 9.55 2.68 -1.19
N LEU A 18 9.10 3.48 -2.15
CA LEU A 18 9.15 3.09 -3.56
C LEU A 18 10.59 2.81 -4.00
N ASN A 19 11.51 3.69 -3.62
CA ASN A 19 12.92 3.51 -3.98
C ASN A 19 13.50 2.25 -3.33
N SER A 20 13.11 1.96 -2.10
CA SER A 20 13.56 0.75 -1.42
C SER A 20 13.07 -0.50 -2.14
N ILE A 21 11.81 -0.50 -2.56
CA ILE A 21 11.24 -1.63 -3.29
C ILE A 21 11.97 -1.82 -4.62
N ARG A 22 12.23 -0.74 -5.34
CA ARG A 22 12.94 -0.82 -6.62
C ARG A 22 14.36 -1.35 -6.45
N THR A 23 15.01 -0.97 -5.34
CA THR A 23 16.37 -1.42 -5.07
C THR A 23 16.39 -2.91 -4.74
N LEU A 24 15.44 -3.37 -3.94
CA LEU A 24 15.39 -4.77 -3.51
C LEU A 24 14.83 -5.68 -4.60
N LEU A 25 13.93 -5.17 -5.42
CA LEU A 25 13.23 -5.97 -6.43
C LEU A 25 13.28 -5.24 -7.78
N PRO A 26 14.48 -5.12 -8.37
CA PRO A 26 14.65 -4.29 -9.57
C PRO A 26 13.93 -4.81 -10.81
N ASN A 27 13.56 -6.08 -10.82
CA ASN A 27 12.90 -6.67 -11.99
C ASN A 27 11.38 -6.69 -11.87
N GLU A 28 10.83 -6.18 -10.79
CA GLU A 28 9.38 -6.16 -10.61
C GLU A 28 8.77 -4.93 -11.27
N ASN A 29 7.59 -5.12 -11.86
CA ASN A 29 6.80 -3.99 -12.34
C ASN A 29 6.10 -3.36 -11.17
N ILE A 30 6.07 -2.03 -11.13
CA ILE A 30 5.46 -1.30 -10.01
C ILE A 30 4.48 -0.29 -10.55
N ILE A 31 3.27 -0.26 -9.97
CA ILE A 31 2.30 0.79 -10.19
C ILE A 31 2.23 1.59 -8.91
N TYR A 32 2.58 2.87 -8.99
CA TYR A 32 2.64 3.75 -7.83
C TYR A 32 1.51 4.77 -7.89
N ILE A 33 0.78 4.92 -6.79
CA ILE A 33 -0.28 5.92 -6.66
C ILE A 33 -0.02 6.71 -5.38
N GLY A 34 0.12 8.03 -5.52
CA GLY A 34 0.20 8.93 -4.39
C GLY A 34 -1.06 9.79 -4.35
N ASP A 35 -1.76 9.78 -3.22
CA ASP A 35 -3.00 10.54 -3.07
C ASP A 35 -2.74 11.89 -2.42
N ASN A 36 -2.34 12.86 -3.25
CA ASN A 36 -2.12 14.21 -2.77
C ASN A 36 -3.43 14.97 -2.54
N TYR A 37 -4.50 14.51 -3.17
CA TYR A 37 -5.78 15.22 -3.11
C TYR A 37 -6.38 15.22 -1.71
N HIS A 38 -6.27 14.09 -0.99
CA HIS A 38 -6.86 13.96 0.34
C HIS A 38 -5.86 14.22 1.47
N CYS A 39 -4.67 14.65 1.13
CA CYS A 39 -3.64 14.97 2.13
C CYS A 39 -4.07 16.22 2.94
N PRO A 40 -3.78 16.31 4.25
CA PRO A 40 -3.04 15.35 5.06
C PRO A 40 -3.95 14.24 5.63
N TYR A 41 -3.47 13.02 5.56
CA TYR A 41 -4.23 11.86 6.03
C TYR A 41 -4.41 11.83 7.54
N GLY A 42 -3.48 12.40 8.27
CA GLY A 42 -3.53 12.37 9.73
C GLY A 42 -4.74 13.08 10.32
N GLU A 43 -5.42 13.92 9.53
CA GLU A 43 -6.60 14.65 9.96
C GLU A 43 -7.90 13.97 9.53
N LYS A 44 -7.83 12.83 8.87
CA LYS A 44 -9.01 12.14 8.35
C LYS A 44 -9.55 11.14 9.36
N THR A 45 -10.86 10.90 9.28
CA THR A 45 -11.47 9.87 10.13
C THR A 45 -11.12 8.49 9.58
N ARG A 46 -11.34 7.47 10.42
CA ARG A 46 -11.11 6.09 10.02
C ARG A 46 -11.95 5.73 8.80
N GLU A 47 -13.20 6.17 8.77
CA GLU A 47 -14.10 5.90 7.65
C GLU A 47 -13.62 6.56 6.38
N GLN A 48 -13.11 7.79 6.48
CA GLN A 48 -12.54 8.47 5.32
C GLN A 48 -11.30 7.77 4.80
N LEU A 49 -10.42 7.37 5.71
CA LEU A 49 -9.19 6.66 5.32
C LEU A 49 -9.53 5.34 4.65
N PHE A 50 -10.49 4.60 5.20
CA PHE A 50 -10.90 3.34 4.61
C PHE A 50 -11.49 3.55 3.20
N SER A 51 -12.31 4.59 3.05
CA SER A 51 -12.93 4.90 1.76
C SER A 51 -11.88 5.22 0.71
N TYR A 52 -10.91 6.08 1.05
CA TYR A 52 -9.86 6.46 0.11
C TYR A 52 -9.00 5.26 -0.26
N ALA A 53 -8.61 4.49 0.75
CA ALA A 53 -7.76 3.33 0.51
C ALA A 53 -8.50 2.25 -0.29
N SER A 54 -9.79 2.08 -0.02
CA SER A 54 -10.59 1.09 -0.76
C SER A 54 -10.65 1.39 -2.25
N GLU A 55 -10.84 2.66 -2.60
CA GLU A 55 -10.85 3.05 -4.01
C GLU A 55 -9.55 2.67 -4.69
N ILE A 56 -8.44 2.87 -4.02
CA ILE A 56 -7.12 2.58 -4.57
C ILE A 56 -6.89 1.07 -4.65
N VAL A 57 -7.28 0.34 -3.60
CA VAL A 57 -7.16 -1.11 -3.60
C VAL A 57 -7.99 -1.72 -4.74
N GLU A 58 -9.21 -1.22 -4.94
CA GLU A 58 -10.05 -1.72 -6.02
C GLU A 58 -9.45 -1.44 -7.38
N TYR A 59 -8.82 -0.27 -7.55
CA TYR A 59 -8.11 0.02 -8.78
C TYR A 59 -6.95 -0.97 -9.00
N PHE A 60 -6.18 -1.23 -7.97
CA PHE A 60 -5.08 -2.19 -8.07
C PHE A 60 -5.57 -3.60 -8.40
N ILE A 61 -6.69 -4.00 -7.81
CA ILE A 61 -7.27 -5.31 -8.12
C ILE A 61 -7.68 -5.38 -9.59
N LYS A 62 -8.27 -4.30 -10.09
CA LYS A 62 -8.64 -4.19 -11.49
C LYS A 62 -7.43 -4.30 -12.40
N GLU A 63 -6.30 -3.75 -11.97
CA GLU A 63 -5.04 -3.83 -12.70
C GLU A 63 -4.32 -5.16 -12.49
N ASN A 64 -4.91 -6.05 -11.73
CA ASN A 64 -4.41 -7.41 -11.50
C ASN A 64 -3.03 -7.44 -10.87
N VAL A 65 -2.78 -6.53 -9.91
CA VAL A 65 -1.50 -6.56 -9.19
C VAL A 65 -1.45 -7.81 -8.31
N LYS A 66 -0.23 -8.27 -8.02
CA LYS A 66 -0.03 -9.45 -7.17
C LYS A 66 0.13 -9.11 -5.70
N LEU A 67 0.44 -7.85 -5.40
CA LEU A 67 0.73 -7.39 -4.04
C LEU A 67 0.44 -5.91 -3.97
N ILE A 68 -0.14 -5.46 -2.85
CA ILE A 68 -0.34 -4.05 -2.59
C ILE A 68 0.47 -3.67 -1.35
N VAL A 69 1.27 -2.61 -1.46
CA VAL A 69 2.06 -2.08 -0.36
C VAL A 69 1.46 -0.74 0.03
N LEU A 70 0.99 -0.63 1.27
CA LEU A 70 0.51 0.63 1.81
C LEU A 70 1.70 1.35 2.42
N ALA A 71 2.23 2.32 1.68
CA ALA A 71 3.43 3.04 2.09
C ALA A 71 3.12 4.21 3.01
N CYS A 72 1.85 4.45 3.31
CA CYS A 72 1.41 5.50 4.21
C CYS A 72 1.27 4.95 5.62
N ASN A 73 2.05 5.49 6.57
CA ASN A 73 1.99 5.04 7.95
C ASN A 73 0.60 5.22 8.55
N THR A 74 -0.05 6.34 8.27
CA THR A 74 -1.40 6.61 8.80
C THR A 74 -2.40 5.56 8.34
N THR A 75 -2.42 5.28 7.04
CA THR A 75 -3.33 4.27 6.50
C THR A 75 -3.01 2.88 7.04
N SER A 76 -1.74 2.52 7.07
CA SER A 76 -1.33 1.22 7.59
C SER A 76 -1.74 1.03 9.04
N ALA A 77 -1.54 2.06 9.88
CA ALA A 77 -1.87 1.97 11.29
C ALA A 77 -3.38 1.87 11.53
N THR A 78 -4.15 2.50 10.65
CA THR A 78 -5.56 2.71 10.92
C THR A 78 -6.47 1.66 10.28
N VAL A 79 -6.24 1.34 9.00
CA VAL A 79 -7.22 0.53 8.25
C VAL A 79 -6.63 -0.70 7.57
N LEU A 80 -5.37 -1.04 7.81
CA LEU A 80 -4.75 -2.18 7.14
C LEU A 80 -5.53 -3.48 7.40
N ASN A 81 -5.86 -3.74 8.66
CA ASN A 81 -6.57 -4.97 9.01
C ASN A 81 -7.94 -5.06 8.34
N GLU A 82 -8.63 -3.93 8.26
CA GLU A 82 -9.93 -3.90 7.62
C GLU A 82 -9.83 -4.15 6.13
N LEU A 83 -8.82 -3.56 5.47
CA LEU A 83 -8.59 -3.79 4.06
C LEU A 83 -8.24 -5.25 3.77
N GLN A 84 -7.41 -5.84 4.62
CA GLN A 84 -7.06 -7.25 4.47
C GLN A 84 -8.28 -8.15 4.64
N ALA A 85 -9.18 -7.79 5.54
CA ALA A 85 -10.38 -8.59 5.79
C ALA A 85 -11.38 -8.50 4.64
N VAL A 86 -11.49 -7.33 4.01
CA VAL A 86 -12.45 -7.11 2.93
C VAL A 86 -11.92 -7.61 1.58
N TYR A 87 -10.64 -7.36 1.30
CA TYR A 87 -10.04 -7.67 0.00
C TYR A 87 -9.12 -8.86 0.10
N LYS A 88 -9.72 -10.05 0.17
CA LYS A 88 -8.95 -11.29 0.36
C LYS A 88 -8.33 -11.83 -0.92
N GLU A 89 -8.70 -11.25 -2.07
CA GLU A 89 -8.21 -11.72 -3.36
C GLU A 89 -6.80 -11.21 -3.69
N VAL A 90 -6.27 -10.31 -2.88
CA VAL A 90 -4.93 -9.75 -3.11
C VAL A 90 -4.21 -9.63 -1.77
N LEU A 91 -2.90 -9.81 -1.78
CA LEU A 91 -2.10 -9.63 -0.56
C LEU A 91 -1.85 -8.15 -0.34
N ILE A 92 -2.17 -7.64 0.86
CA ILE A 92 -1.98 -6.25 1.23
C ILE A 92 -1.07 -6.20 2.44
N ILE A 93 0.02 -5.44 2.35
CA ILE A 93 0.94 -5.26 3.47
C ILE A 93 1.13 -3.78 3.75
N GLY A 94 1.50 -3.47 4.97
CA GLY A 94 1.79 -2.11 5.39
C GLY A 94 3.27 -1.95 5.67
N VAL A 95 3.71 -0.69 5.81
CA VAL A 95 5.13 -0.38 6.03
C VAL A 95 5.41 0.24 7.39
N ILE A 96 4.42 0.27 8.29
CA ILE A 96 4.61 0.83 9.62
C ILE A 96 5.82 0.19 10.28
N ASP A 97 5.95 -1.10 10.11
CA ASP A 97 7.08 -1.83 10.64
C ASP A 97 7.64 -2.66 9.49
N ALA A 98 8.28 -1.95 8.56
CA ALA A 98 8.84 -2.59 7.38
C ALA A 98 9.84 -3.68 7.75
N THR A 99 10.57 -3.48 8.84
CA THR A 99 11.52 -4.48 9.31
C THR A 99 10.79 -5.74 9.77
N ALA A 100 9.74 -5.57 10.56
CA ALA A 100 8.97 -6.70 11.05
C ALA A 100 8.25 -7.43 9.91
N VAL A 101 7.70 -6.68 8.96
CA VAL A 101 7.04 -7.28 7.81
C VAL A 101 8.03 -8.10 7.01
N SER A 102 9.19 -7.53 6.72
CA SER A 102 10.24 -8.24 5.99
C SER A 102 10.67 -9.50 6.73
N TYR A 103 10.82 -9.40 8.03
CA TYR A 103 11.22 -10.51 8.87
C TYR A 103 10.18 -11.63 8.85
N THR A 104 8.92 -11.26 8.96
CA THR A 104 7.82 -12.21 8.97
C THR A 104 7.74 -12.97 7.66
N HIS A 105 7.96 -12.30 6.55
CA HIS A 105 7.87 -12.93 5.25
C HIS A 105 9.05 -13.85 4.94
N LEU A 106 10.18 -13.65 5.62
CA LEU A 106 11.34 -14.49 5.43
C LEU A 106 11.27 -15.75 6.26
N THR A 107 10.43 -15.76 7.26
CA THR A 107 10.23 -16.93 8.10
C THR A 107 8.99 -17.68 7.71
#